data_8fc6af901b553091195968122fc59763
#
_entry.id   8fc6af901b553091195968122fc59763
#
_cell.length_a   1.000
_cell.length_b   1.000
_cell.length_c   1.000
_cell.angle_alpha   90.00
_cell.angle_beta   90.00
_cell.angle_gamma   90.00
#
_symmetry.space_group_name_H-M   'P 1'
#
loop_
_entity.id
_entity.type
_entity.pdbx_description
1 polymer ?
#
loop_
_entity_poly.entity_id
_entity_poly.type
_entity_poly.pdbx_seq_one_letter_code
_entity_poly.pdbx_strand_id
1 'polypeptide(L)'
;MRTSETHPIEVGWLPDLWPGRVGLTFAPGKHQPGGLSGAWVRDLELDLKRLRTVHGAQHLVCLLEDHELVKLAIADLAQRAKSNGLEFHRLPIQDGSIPAELGAVRALAQRICSWAAARQTAVIHCMGGLGRAGTIGGCVLRTAGLDAPATFEALREARGVKCPETNEQRLYVQQFTAVAAAH
;
A
#
# COMPACT_ATOMS: atom_id res chain seq x y z
N MET A 1 -11.84 21.06 -1.48
CA MET A 1 -10.50 20.66 -1.98
C MET A 1 -9.73 20.05 -0.81
N ARG A 2 -9.12 18.88 -1.01
CA ARG A 2 -8.37 18.16 0.04
C ARG A 2 -6.87 18.35 -0.20
N THR A 3 -6.18 18.98 0.71
CA THR A 3 -4.74 19.23 0.67
C THR A 3 -4.02 18.41 1.71
N SER A 4 -2.69 18.36 1.68
CA SER A 4 -1.88 17.68 2.70
C SER A 4 -1.98 18.34 4.08
N GLU A 5 -2.33 19.62 4.14
CA GLU A 5 -2.54 20.35 5.38
C GLU A 5 -3.94 20.12 5.96
N THR A 6 -4.99 20.26 5.13
CA THR A 6 -6.39 20.13 5.60
C THR A 6 -6.81 18.68 5.84
N HIS A 7 -6.19 17.73 5.14
CA HIS A 7 -6.42 16.29 5.25
C HIS A 7 -5.06 15.58 5.23
N PRO A 8 -4.30 15.62 6.31
CA PRO A 8 -3.00 14.96 6.38
C PRO A 8 -3.07 13.50 5.93
N ILE A 9 -2.00 12.99 5.30
CA ILE A 9 -1.97 11.58 4.90
C ILE A 9 -2.03 10.69 6.13
N GLU A 10 -2.96 9.75 6.10
CA GLU A 10 -3.16 8.76 7.16
C GLU A 10 -2.91 7.35 6.62
N VAL A 11 -2.50 6.46 7.52
CA VAL A 11 -2.17 5.07 7.20
C VAL A 11 -3.18 4.17 7.92
N GLY A 12 -3.87 3.33 7.17
CA GLY A 12 -4.67 2.24 7.72
C GLY A 12 -3.77 1.07 8.09
N TRP A 13 -3.59 0.81 9.36
CA TRP A 13 -2.66 -0.19 9.85
C TRP A 13 -3.27 -1.59 9.80
N LEU A 14 -2.48 -2.55 9.31
CA LEU A 14 -2.77 -3.97 9.48
C LEU A 14 -2.52 -4.38 10.95
N PRO A 15 -3.07 -5.52 11.40
CA PRO A 15 -2.91 -5.95 12.79
C PRO A 15 -1.44 -6.10 13.20
N ASP A 16 -1.17 -5.91 14.47
CA ASP A 16 0.18 -5.99 15.07
C ASP A 16 0.67 -7.44 15.17
N LEU A 17 0.97 -8.04 14.02
CA LEU A 17 1.49 -9.41 13.90
C LEU A 17 3.02 -9.48 14.04
N TRP A 18 3.70 -8.35 13.97
CA TRP A 18 5.16 -8.24 13.98
C TRP A 18 5.62 -7.13 14.94
N PRO A 19 6.90 -7.12 15.33
CA PRO A 19 7.47 -6.01 16.09
C PRO A 19 7.48 -4.67 15.35
N GLY A 20 7.54 -4.70 14.00
CA GLY A 20 7.34 -3.57 13.11
C GLY A 20 5.88 -3.49 12.63
N ARG A 21 5.58 -2.60 11.69
CA ARG A 21 4.21 -2.33 11.25
C ARG A 21 4.08 -2.39 9.73
N VAL A 22 2.90 -2.77 9.28
CA VAL A 22 2.52 -2.70 7.86
C VAL A 22 1.22 -1.92 7.73
N GLY A 23 1.16 -0.99 6.79
CA GLY A 23 -0.03 -0.19 6.59
C GLY A 23 -0.32 0.13 5.14
N LEU A 24 -1.55 0.58 4.90
CA LEU A 24 -2.11 0.89 3.60
C LEU A 24 -2.49 2.36 3.52
N THR A 25 -2.18 3.03 2.40
CA THR A 25 -2.58 4.42 2.19
C THR A 25 -2.86 4.72 0.71
N PHE A 26 -3.39 5.89 0.44
CA PHE A 26 -3.54 6.43 -0.91
C PHE A 26 -2.22 7.02 -1.43
N ALA A 27 -2.17 7.42 -2.72
CA ALA A 27 -0.96 7.98 -3.32
C ALA A 27 -0.55 9.29 -2.63
N PRO A 28 0.67 9.35 -2.02
CA PRO A 28 1.19 10.61 -1.50
C PRO A 28 1.38 11.62 -2.63
N GLY A 29 1.10 12.89 -2.35
CA GLY A 29 1.25 13.98 -3.30
C GLY A 29 0.26 13.99 -4.47
N LYS A 30 -0.75 13.13 -4.50
CA LYS A 30 -1.64 13.00 -5.67
C LYS A 30 -2.36 14.31 -6.00
N HIS A 31 -2.29 14.69 -7.26
CA HIS A 31 -3.00 15.79 -7.83
C HIS A 31 -4.15 15.29 -8.71
N GLN A 32 -5.38 15.36 -8.24
CA GLN A 32 -6.57 14.84 -8.91
C GLN A 32 -7.76 15.79 -8.69
N PRO A 33 -7.80 16.94 -9.37
CA PRO A 33 -8.82 17.96 -9.14
C PRO A 33 -10.24 17.52 -9.51
N GLY A 34 -10.40 16.57 -10.44
CA GLY A 34 -11.67 16.00 -10.89
C GLY A 34 -11.99 14.61 -10.31
N GLY A 35 -11.43 14.23 -9.18
CA GLY A 35 -11.66 12.90 -8.60
C GLY A 35 -13.10 12.70 -8.10
N LEU A 36 -13.66 11.50 -8.29
CA LEU A 36 -15.01 11.13 -7.83
C LEU A 36 -15.22 11.31 -6.32
N SER A 37 -14.16 11.19 -5.54
CA SER A 37 -14.16 11.41 -4.08
C SER A 37 -13.90 12.89 -3.68
N GLY A 38 -13.93 13.80 -4.62
CA GLY A 38 -13.62 15.21 -4.44
C GLY A 38 -12.26 15.62 -5.04
N ALA A 39 -11.99 16.93 -5.06
CA ALA A 39 -10.75 17.48 -5.58
C ALA A 39 -9.59 17.22 -4.60
N TRP A 40 -8.51 16.63 -5.10
CA TRP A 40 -7.27 16.38 -4.35
C TRP A 40 -6.14 17.21 -4.97
N VAL A 41 -5.51 18.03 -4.16
CA VAL A 41 -4.31 18.82 -4.52
C VAL A 41 -3.34 18.71 -3.35
N ARG A 42 -2.51 17.70 -3.39
CA ARG A 42 -1.63 17.36 -2.28
C ARG A 42 -0.19 17.77 -2.55
N ASP A 43 0.52 18.06 -1.49
CA ASP A 43 1.96 18.31 -1.51
C ASP A 43 2.71 17.00 -1.26
N LEU A 44 3.52 16.58 -2.24
CA LEU A 44 4.27 15.32 -2.16
C LEU A 44 5.29 15.34 -1.02
N GLU A 45 5.98 16.45 -0.81
CA GLU A 45 7.01 16.59 0.21
C GLU A 45 6.41 16.50 1.62
N LEU A 46 5.30 17.20 1.86
CA LEU A 46 4.59 17.14 3.14
C LEU A 46 4.08 15.73 3.44
N ASP A 47 3.54 15.04 2.44
CA ASP A 47 3.03 13.68 2.62
C ASP A 47 4.17 12.69 2.92
N LEU A 48 5.28 12.74 2.16
CA LEU A 48 6.43 11.87 2.39
C LEU A 48 7.08 12.12 3.74
N LYS A 49 7.26 13.39 4.11
CA LYS A 49 7.77 13.76 5.42
C LYS A 49 6.89 13.22 6.54
N ARG A 50 5.55 13.35 6.40
CA ARG A 50 4.60 12.82 7.40
C ARG A 50 4.68 11.29 7.49
N LEU A 51 4.73 10.57 6.36
CA LEU A 51 4.93 9.12 6.36
C LEU A 51 6.19 8.72 7.11
N ARG A 52 7.30 9.44 6.91
CA ARG A 52 8.58 9.17 7.55
C ARG A 52 8.60 9.52 9.02
N THR A 53 8.14 10.72 9.40
CA THR A 53 8.36 11.27 10.76
C THR A 53 7.20 10.98 11.72
N VAL A 54 5.96 10.96 11.25
CA VAL A 54 4.78 10.71 12.08
C VAL A 54 4.42 9.23 12.10
N HIS A 55 4.42 8.60 10.92
CA HIS A 55 4.04 7.19 10.79
C HIS A 55 5.22 6.22 10.93
N GLY A 56 6.45 6.72 10.95
CA GLY A 56 7.66 5.92 11.15
C GLY A 56 8.02 5.01 9.97
N ALA A 57 7.48 5.29 8.78
CA ALA A 57 7.74 4.48 7.60
C ALA A 57 9.22 4.48 7.22
N GLN A 58 9.77 3.31 6.92
CA GLN A 58 11.09 3.12 6.35
C GLN A 58 10.99 2.64 4.89
N HIS A 59 9.94 1.90 4.55
CA HIS A 59 9.69 1.38 3.22
C HIS A 59 8.37 1.92 2.66
N LEU A 60 8.43 2.43 1.43
CA LEU A 60 7.26 2.85 0.66
C LEU A 60 7.13 1.94 -0.57
N VAL A 61 6.01 1.20 -0.63
CA VAL A 61 5.69 0.30 -1.74
C VAL A 61 4.65 0.95 -2.63
N CYS A 62 5.04 1.23 -3.88
CA CYS A 62 4.19 1.87 -4.88
C CYS A 62 3.65 0.84 -5.88
N LEU A 63 2.33 0.78 -6.02
CA LEU A 63 1.63 -0.12 -6.94
C LEU A 63 1.10 0.58 -8.21
N LEU A 64 1.43 1.86 -8.39
CA LEU A 64 1.01 2.65 -9.55
C LEU A 64 1.81 2.31 -10.80
N GLU A 65 1.17 2.37 -11.95
CA GLU A 65 1.81 2.33 -13.26
C GLU A 65 2.45 3.69 -13.60
N ASP A 66 3.38 3.72 -14.56
CA ASP A 66 4.12 4.95 -14.91
C ASP A 66 3.20 6.07 -15.40
N HIS A 67 2.18 5.74 -16.20
CA HIS A 67 1.22 6.73 -16.69
C HIS A 67 0.38 7.34 -15.56
N GLU A 68 0.12 6.60 -14.48
CA GLU A 68 -0.60 7.10 -13.31
C GLU A 68 0.28 8.09 -12.51
N LEU A 69 1.58 7.81 -12.37
CA LEU A 69 2.51 8.74 -11.71
C LEU A 69 2.55 10.10 -12.43
N VAL A 70 2.56 10.08 -13.76
CA VAL A 70 2.48 11.31 -14.57
C VAL A 70 1.13 12.01 -14.41
N LYS A 71 0.03 11.25 -14.51
CA LYS A 71 -1.34 11.78 -14.35
C LYS A 71 -1.59 12.42 -12.99
N LEU A 72 -0.98 11.87 -11.94
CA LEU A 72 -1.11 12.38 -10.56
C LEU A 72 -0.09 13.47 -10.21
N ALA A 73 0.76 13.89 -11.17
CA ALA A 73 1.84 14.87 -11.01
C ALA A 73 2.87 14.47 -9.91
N ILE A 74 3.17 13.17 -9.81
CA ILE A 74 4.15 12.59 -8.88
C ILE A 74 5.18 11.70 -9.59
N ALA A 75 5.57 12.06 -10.81
CA ALA A 75 6.53 11.29 -11.59
C ALA A 75 7.90 11.15 -10.89
N ASP A 76 8.24 12.07 -10.01
CA ASP A 76 9.48 12.10 -9.21
C ASP A 76 9.33 11.42 -7.82
N LEU A 77 8.21 10.72 -7.57
CA LEU A 77 7.92 10.05 -6.28
C LEU A 77 9.08 9.20 -5.77
N ALA A 78 9.70 8.39 -6.63
CA ALA A 78 10.80 7.51 -6.23
C ALA A 78 12.01 8.28 -5.71
N GLN A 79 12.39 9.37 -6.40
CA GLN A 79 13.51 10.22 -6.01
C GLN A 79 13.21 10.95 -4.70
N ARG A 80 12.02 11.55 -4.59
CA ARG A 80 11.61 12.27 -3.39
C ARG A 80 11.43 11.37 -2.18
N ALA A 81 10.90 10.15 -2.35
CA ALA A 81 10.82 9.17 -1.26
C ALA A 81 12.21 8.88 -0.69
N LYS A 82 13.20 8.62 -1.54
CA LYS A 82 14.60 8.40 -1.12
C LYS A 82 15.19 9.63 -0.42
N SER A 83 14.95 10.83 -0.93
CA SER A 83 15.42 12.07 -0.31
C SER A 83 14.79 12.30 1.07
N ASN A 84 13.61 11.76 1.34
CA ASN A 84 12.95 11.77 2.64
C ASN A 84 13.33 10.58 3.55
N GLY A 85 14.32 9.77 3.17
CA GLY A 85 14.80 8.64 3.95
C GLY A 85 13.87 7.43 3.92
N LEU A 86 13.07 7.28 2.85
CA LEU A 86 12.24 6.12 2.57
C LEU A 86 12.91 5.23 1.53
N GLU A 87 13.01 3.94 1.79
CA GLU A 87 13.34 2.97 0.76
C GLU A 87 12.12 2.78 -0.16
N PHE A 88 12.32 2.96 -1.46
CA PHE A 88 11.25 2.93 -2.44
C PHE A 88 11.24 1.63 -3.23
N HIS A 89 10.08 0.97 -3.25
CA HIS A 89 9.85 -0.30 -3.94
C HIS A 89 8.66 -0.20 -4.89
N ARG A 90 8.70 -0.93 -6.00
CA ARG A 90 7.63 -0.92 -6.99
C ARG A 90 7.16 -2.33 -7.34
N LEU A 91 5.83 -2.45 -7.47
CA LEU A 91 5.15 -3.54 -8.15
C LEU A 91 3.95 -2.95 -8.89
N PRO A 92 4.13 -2.43 -10.12
CA PRO A 92 3.04 -1.83 -10.88
C PRO A 92 1.91 -2.83 -11.14
N ILE A 93 0.68 -2.42 -10.83
CA ILE A 93 -0.54 -3.21 -11.06
C ILE A 93 -1.53 -2.30 -11.77
N GLN A 94 -2.15 -2.78 -12.85
CA GLN A 94 -3.20 -2.05 -13.55
C GLN A 94 -4.36 -1.72 -12.61
N ASP A 95 -4.90 -0.50 -12.72
CA ASP A 95 -6.00 -0.07 -11.86
C ASP A 95 -7.24 -0.97 -12.00
N GLY A 96 -7.85 -1.31 -10.87
CA GLY A 96 -8.99 -2.23 -10.79
C GLY A 96 -8.66 -3.72 -11.02
N SER A 97 -7.42 -4.06 -11.42
CA SER A 97 -7.00 -5.43 -11.74
C SER A 97 -6.26 -6.12 -10.59
N ILE A 98 -5.95 -7.39 -10.82
CA ILE A 98 -5.07 -8.20 -9.99
C ILE A 98 -3.62 -8.14 -10.52
N PRO A 99 -2.61 -8.47 -9.70
CA PRO A 99 -1.24 -8.59 -10.16
C PRO A 99 -1.07 -9.66 -11.24
N ALA A 100 -0.27 -9.37 -12.27
CA ALA A 100 -0.02 -10.31 -13.36
C ALA A 100 0.90 -11.48 -12.94
N GLU A 101 1.89 -11.20 -12.09
CA GLU A 101 2.96 -12.13 -11.74
C GLU A 101 2.88 -12.59 -10.28
N LEU A 102 2.32 -13.78 -10.04
CA LEU A 102 2.16 -14.35 -8.69
C LEU A 102 3.51 -14.49 -7.94
N GLY A 103 4.58 -14.86 -8.65
CA GLY A 103 5.91 -14.96 -8.07
C GLY A 103 6.44 -13.64 -7.51
N ALA A 104 6.22 -12.54 -8.23
CA ALA A 104 6.59 -11.20 -7.78
C ALA A 104 5.80 -10.78 -6.54
N VAL A 105 4.50 -11.10 -6.49
CA VAL A 105 3.65 -10.82 -5.30
C VAL A 105 4.15 -11.62 -4.09
N ARG A 106 4.44 -12.90 -4.25
CA ARG A 106 4.99 -13.74 -3.17
C ARG A 106 6.31 -13.20 -2.64
N ALA A 107 7.23 -12.85 -3.52
CA ALA A 107 8.51 -12.26 -3.15
C ALA A 107 8.33 -10.94 -2.39
N LEU A 108 7.45 -10.05 -2.87
CA LEU A 108 7.17 -8.79 -2.21
C LEU A 108 6.51 -8.99 -0.84
N ALA A 109 5.52 -9.87 -0.73
CA ALA A 109 4.84 -10.16 0.53
C ALA A 109 5.81 -10.72 1.58
N GLN A 110 6.70 -11.65 1.18
CA GLN A 110 7.75 -12.18 2.06
C GLN A 110 8.73 -11.09 2.52
N ARG A 111 9.16 -10.20 1.61
CA ARG A 111 10.02 -9.06 1.97
C ARG A 111 9.36 -8.13 2.97
N ILE A 112 8.09 -7.78 2.77
CA ILE A 112 7.33 -6.94 3.69
C ILE A 112 7.23 -7.60 5.07
N CYS A 113 6.90 -8.89 5.15
CA CYS A 113 6.90 -9.63 6.40
C CYS A 113 8.28 -9.62 7.08
N SER A 114 9.37 -9.77 6.30
CA SER A 114 10.74 -9.76 6.83
C SER A 114 11.12 -8.38 7.39
N TRP A 115 10.75 -7.30 6.71
CA TRP A 115 10.96 -5.93 7.24
C TRP A 115 10.22 -5.72 8.54
N ALA A 116 8.95 -6.11 8.60
CA ALA A 116 8.13 -5.98 9.79
C ALA A 116 8.67 -6.84 10.96
N ALA A 117 9.13 -8.06 10.67
CA ALA A 117 9.82 -8.90 11.67
C ALA A 117 11.12 -8.26 12.20
N ALA A 118 11.82 -7.50 11.35
CA ALA A 118 13.02 -6.73 11.71
C ALA A 118 12.71 -5.37 12.35
N ARG A 119 11.51 -5.14 12.88
CA ARG A 119 11.04 -3.89 13.52
C ARG A 119 10.96 -2.69 12.57
N GLN A 120 10.87 -2.93 11.27
CA GLN A 120 10.72 -1.87 10.28
C GLN A 120 9.24 -1.68 9.92
N THR A 121 8.92 -0.48 9.45
CA THR A 121 7.56 -0.11 9.06
C THR A 121 7.48 0.05 7.55
N ALA A 122 6.57 -0.70 6.92
CA ALA A 122 6.29 -0.62 5.49
C ALA A 122 4.90 -0.02 5.25
N VAL A 123 4.82 0.89 4.29
CA VAL A 123 3.55 1.48 3.84
C VAL A 123 3.34 1.16 2.37
N ILE A 124 2.19 0.57 2.05
CA ILE A 124 1.80 0.17 0.70
C ILE A 124 0.77 1.17 0.19
N HIS A 125 0.97 1.70 -1.01
CA HIS A 125 0.00 2.60 -1.62
C HIS A 125 -0.34 2.24 -3.06
N CYS A 126 -1.56 2.59 -3.44
CA CYS A 126 -1.99 2.70 -4.83
C CYS A 126 -2.60 4.09 -5.04
N MET A 127 -3.60 4.29 -5.90
CA MET A 127 -4.25 5.59 -6.08
C MET A 127 -5.14 5.96 -4.88
N GLY A 128 -6.08 5.08 -4.50
CA GLY A 128 -7.03 5.29 -3.39
C GLY A 128 -6.67 4.57 -2.09
N GLY A 129 -5.75 3.63 -2.14
CA GLY A 129 -5.35 2.82 -0.98
C GLY A 129 -6.34 1.73 -0.59
N LEU A 130 -7.21 1.30 -1.51
CA LEU A 130 -8.26 0.31 -1.27
C LEU A 130 -8.08 -0.97 -2.09
N GLY A 131 -8.12 -0.88 -3.43
CA GLY A 131 -8.12 -2.04 -4.32
C GLY A 131 -6.78 -2.75 -4.35
N ARG A 132 -5.82 -2.21 -5.11
CA ARG A 132 -4.47 -2.81 -5.28
C ARG A 132 -3.70 -2.89 -3.96
N ALA A 133 -3.74 -1.82 -3.15
CA ALA A 133 -3.10 -1.82 -1.84
C ALA A 133 -3.72 -2.86 -0.90
N GLY A 134 -5.05 -3.00 -0.90
CA GLY A 134 -5.75 -4.04 -0.16
C GLY A 134 -5.41 -5.45 -0.65
N THR A 135 -5.24 -5.63 -1.97
CA THR A 135 -4.82 -6.93 -2.54
C THR A 135 -3.44 -7.34 -2.03
N ILE A 136 -2.45 -6.45 -2.12
CA ILE A 136 -1.09 -6.75 -1.63
C ILE A 136 -1.07 -6.87 -0.11
N GLY A 137 -1.77 -5.99 0.63
CA GLY A 137 -1.91 -6.11 2.08
C GLY A 137 -2.54 -7.44 2.50
N GLY A 138 -3.55 -7.90 1.77
CA GLY A 138 -4.14 -9.22 1.97
C GLY A 138 -3.15 -10.35 1.74
N CYS A 139 -2.34 -10.28 0.67
CA CYS A 139 -1.28 -11.28 0.42
C CYS A 139 -0.22 -11.28 1.52
N VAL A 140 0.12 -10.12 2.08
CA VAL A 140 1.02 -10.02 3.25
C VAL A 140 0.43 -10.72 4.47
N LEU A 141 -0.84 -10.48 4.78
CA LEU A 141 -1.53 -11.14 5.90
C LEU A 141 -1.63 -12.67 5.69
N ARG A 142 -1.93 -13.11 4.47
CA ARG A 142 -1.91 -14.54 4.10
C ARG A 142 -0.52 -15.15 4.26
N THR A 143 0.54 -14.42 3.91
CA THR A 143 1.93 -14.83 4.11
C THR A 143 2.28 -14.94 5.60
N ALA A 144 1.70 -14.07 6.44
CA ALA A 144 1.84 -14.13 7.90
C ALA A 144 1.03 -15.26 8.55
N GLY A 145 0.23 -16.00 7.79
CA GLY A 145 -0.50 -17.18 8.26
C GLY A 145 -1.97 -16.92 8.62
N LEU A 146 -2.53 -15.74 8.38
CA LEU A 146 -3.96 -15.52 8.57
C LEU A 146 -4.75 -16.32 7.52
N ASP A 147 -5.89 -16.87 7.93
CA ASP A 147 -6.87 -17.42 6.99
C ASP A 147 -7.59 -16.30 6.21
N ALA A 148 -8.40 -16.66 5.22
CA ALA A 148 -9.08 -15.67 4.40
C ALA A 148 -10.09 -14.82 5.19
N PRO A 149 -10.96 -15.38 6.05
CA PRO A 149 -11.87 -14.59 6.86
C PRO A 149 -11.18 -13.55 7.75
N ALA A 150 -10.16 -13.95 8.50
CA ALA A 150 -9.37 -13.04 9.35
C ALA A 150 -8.64 -11.96 8.54
N THR A 151 -8.14 -12.32 7.35
CA THR A 151 -7.50 -11.38 6.41
C THR A 151 -8.48 -10.29 5.97
N PHE A 152 -9.70 -10.64 5.56
CA PHE A 152 -10.69 -9.66 5.12
C PHE A 152 -11.20 -8.79 6.27
N GLU A 153 -11.33 -9.35 7.47
CA GLU A 153 -11.67 -8.56 8.66
C GLU A 153 -10.60 -7.51 8.94
N ALA A 154 -9.33 -7.90 8.95
CA ALA A 154 -8.20 -7.00 9.15
C ALA A 154 -8.14 -5.88 8.08
N LEU A 155 -8.36 -6.21 6.82
CA LEU A 155 -8.41 -5.22 5.73
C LEU A 155 -9.58 -4.24 5.90
N ARG A 156 -10.74 -4.75 6.34
CA ARG A 156 -11.91 -3.92 6.62
C ARG A 156 -11.66 -2.95 7.77
N GLU A 157 -11.04 -3.40 8.83
CA GLU A 157 -10.66 -2.54 9.96
C GLU A 157 -9.66 -1.47 9.54
N ALA A 158 -8.66 -1.83 8.73
CA ALA A 158 -7.63 -0.91 8.29
C ALA A 158 -8.14 0.17 7.30
N ARG A 159 -9.03 -0.21 6.35
CA ARG A 159 -9.40 0.65 5.21
C ARG A 159 -10.89 0.70 4.89
N GLY A 160 -11.72 -0.02 5.62
CA GLY A 160 -13.17 -0.05 5.42
C GLY A 160 -13.65 -1.19 4.51
N VAL A 161 -14.97 -1.32 4.40
CA VAL A 161 -15.66 -2.47 3.75
C VAL A 161 -15.34 -2.67 2.27
N LYS A 162 -14.82 -1.64 1.60
CA LYS A 162 -14.46 -1.69 0.18
C LYS A 162 -12.99 -2.14 -0.06
N CYS A 163 -12.31 -2.65 0.92
CA CYS A 163 -10.92 -3.10 0.79
C CYS A 163 -10.83 -4.64 0.83
N PRO A 164 -10.35 -5.29 -0.25
CA PRO A 164 -10.11 -4.80 -1.61
C PRO A 164 -11.39 -4.42 -2.37
N GLU A 165 -11.28 -3.62 -3.43
CA GLU A 165 -12.43 -3.01 -4.10
C GLU A 165 -13.24 -3.98 -4.96
N THR A 166 -12.55 -4.80 -5.79
CA THR A 166 -13.20 -5.65 -6.79
C THR A 166 -13.36 -7.09 -6.30
N ASN A 167 -14.35 -7.80 -6.84
CA ASN A 167 -14.53 -9.23 -6.54
C ASN A 167 -13.33 -10.06 -7.00
N GLU A 168 -12.71 -9.69 -8.12
CA GLU A 168 -11.51 -10.36 -8.64
C GLU A 168 -10.32 -10.20 -7.68
N GLN A 169 -10.10 -9.00 -7.15
CA GLN A 169 -9.09 -8.75 -6.13
C GLN A 169 -9.36 -9.53 -4.84
N ARG A 170 -10.60 -9.62 -4.40
CA ARG A 170 -10.98 -10.43 -3.23
C ARG A 170 -10.73 -11.91 -3.45
N LEU A 171 -11.12 -12.43 -4.61
CA LEU A 171 -10.88 -13.83 -4.97
C LEU A 171 -9.39 -14.14 -5.03
N TYR A 172 -8.58 -13.22 -5.58
CA TYR A 172 -7.13 -13.34 -5.61
C TYR A 172 -6.54 -13.49 -4.20
N VAL A 173 -6.93 -12.64 -3.26
CA VAL A 173 -6.49 -12.71 -1.85
C VAL A 173 -6.96 -14.01 -1.19
N GLN A 174 -8.20 -14.42 -1.43
CA GLN A 174 -8.77 -15.66 -0.87
C GLN A 174 -7.98 -16.90 -1.32
N GLN A 175 -7.60 -16.95 -2.60
CA GLN A 175 -6.87 -18.08 -3.20
C GLN A 175 -5.36 -17.99 -3.02
N PHE A 176 -4.85 -16.85 -2.56
CA PHE A 176 -3.42 -16.65 -2.40
C PHE A 176 -2.85 -17.61 -1.35
N THR A 177 -1.78 -18.32 -1.75
CA THR A 177 -1.00 -19.18 -0.87
C THR A 177 0.45 -18.72 -0.86
N ALA A 178 0.99 -18.46 0.32
CA ALA A 178 2.42 -18.29 0.47
C ALA A 178 3.14 -19.61 0.09
N VAL A 179 4.28 -19.51 -0.61
CA VAL A 179 5.14 -20.67 -0.78
C VAL A 179 5.67 -21.01 0.61
N ALA A 180 5.49 -22.25 1.06
CA ALA A 180 6.15 -22.71 2.27
C ALA A 180 7.66 -22.49 2.12
N ALA A 181 8.30 -21.93 3.15
CA ALA A 181 9.76 -21.83 3.16
C ALA A 181 10.30 -23.25 2.93
N ALA A 182 11.16 -23.41 1.92
CA ALA A 182 11.88 -24.66 1.73
C ALA A 182 12.73 -24.89 2.99
N HIS A 183 12.43 -25.98 3.70
CA HIS A 183 13.21 -26.41 4.87
C HIS A 183 14.57 -26.93 4.43
#